data_ad33d3cba22c3b7fa1affdf9f133feba
#
_entry.id   ad33d3cba22c3b7fa1affdf9f133feba
#
_cell.length_a   1.000
_cell.length_b   1.000
_cell.length_c   1.000
_cell.angle_alpha   90.00
_cell.angle_beta   90.00
_cell.angle_gamma   90.00
#
_symmetry.space_group_name_H-M   'P 1'
#
loop_
_entity.id
_entity.type
_entity.pdbx_description
1 polymer ?
#
loop_
_entity_poly.entity_id
_entity_poly.type
_entity_poly.pdbx_seq_one_letter_code
_entity_poly.pdbx_strand_id
1 'polypeptide(L)'
;LDIFLAETSATSGGLDSLLEPTGPLREAQELAATTFGSQRTYFVTNGTSTANKIVVQALVQPGDIVLVDRNCHQSHHYGLMLAGAMVTYLEAYPLNHYSMYGAVPLTEIKRQLLALRRAGKLDRVKMLLLTNCTFDGIVYDVGRVMEECLAIKPDLIFLWDEAWFAFARFHPVSRPRTAMRAARTLAEQLRLPESRQRYDAQVEELGAIDAADDEVLLMRRLTPDRRCSMQLRRAV
;
A
#
# COMPACT_ATOMS: atom_id res chain seq x y z
N LEU A 1 4.90 16.07 38.01
CA LEU A 1 5.47 14.93 38.75
C LEU A 1 4.89 13.61 38.25
N ASP A 2 3.59 13.55 37.98
CA ASP A 2 2.90 12.30 37.58
C ASP A 2 3.43 11.69 36.28
N ILE A 3 3.85 12.52 35.31
CA ILE A 3 4.46 12.04 34.07
C ILE A 3 5.78 11.32 34.32
N PHE A 4 6.63 11.85 35.23
CA PHE A 4 7.90 11.21 35.58
C PHE A 4 7.71 9.94 36.40
N LEU A 5 6.62 9.85 37.17
CA LEU A 5 6.27 8.64 37.92
C LEU A 5 5.73 7.52 37.03
N ALA A 6 5.19 7.88 35.87
CA ALA A 6 4.69 6.92 34.88
C ALA A 6 5.79 6.36 33.95
N GLU A 7 6.99 6.94 33.98
CA GLU A 7 8.11 6.44 33.17
C GLU A 7 8.55 5.06 33.65
N THR A 8 8.66 4.13 32.72
CA THR A 8 9.10 2.76 32.99
C THR A 8 10.29 2.44 32.10
N SER A 9 11.43 2.10 32.74
CA SER A 9 12.62 1.70 32.00
C SER A 9 12.43 0.36 31.28
N ALA A 10 12.88 0.28 30.05
CA ALA A 10 12.89 -0.98 29.27
C ALA A 10 13.84 -2.02 29.87
N THR A 11 14.87 -1.60 30.62
CA THR A 11 15.96 -2.47 31.08
C THR A 11 15.85 -2.90 32.54
N SER A 12 14.93 -2.35 33.35
CA SER A 12 14.83 -2.58 34.80
C SER A 12 13.59 -3.37 35.21
N GLY A 13 13.27 -4.46 34.52
CA GLY A 13 12.09 -5.28 34.82
C GLY A 13 10.75 -4.65 34.48
N GLY A 14 10.76 -3.64 33.62
CA GLY A 14 9.57 -2.97 33.11
C GLY A 14 9.18 -3.50 31.72
N LEU A 15 9.01 -2.58 30.78
CA LEU A 15 8.77 -2.90 29.37
C LEU A 15 10.07 -3.39 28.74
N ASP A 16 9.97 -4.31 27.76
CA ASP A 16 11.12 -4.77 26.98
C ASP A 16 11.51 -3.77 25.86
N SER A 17 12.55 -4.12 25.12
CA SER A 17 13.04 -3.26 24.03
C SER A 17 12.05 -3.19 22.86
N LEU A 18 11.79 -1.99 22.35
CA LEU A 18 11.00 -1.80 21.13
C LEU A 18 11.72 -2.35 19.88
N LEU A 19 13.06 -2.41 19.89
CA LEU A 19 13.85 -2.96 18.78
C LEU A 19 13.83 -4.49 18.75
N GLU A 20 13.85 -5.12 19.92
CA GLU A 20 13.82 -6.57 20.09
C GLU A 20 12.78 -6.94 21.16
N PRO A 21 11.48 -6.83 20.86
CA PRO A 21 10.45 -7.09 21.83
C PRO A 21 10.37 -8.59 22.16
N THR A 22 10.48 -8.93 23.43
CA THR A 22 10.47 -10.32 23.93
C THR A 22 9.43 -10.58 25.00
N GLY A 23 8.87 -9.52 25.61
CA GLY A 23 7.91 -9.56 26.70
C GLY A 23 6.63 -8.78 26.39
N PRO A 24 6.18 -7.87 27.26
CA PRO A 24 4.90 -7.18 27.14
C PRO A 24 4.71 -6.42 25.82
N LEU A 25 5.78 -5.84 25.25
CA LEU A 25 5.69 -5.15 23.96
C LEU A 25 5.43 -6.15 22.83
N ARG A 26 6.06 -7.32 22.86
CA ARG A 26 5.79 -8.38 21.89
C ARG A 26 4.36 -8.87 21.98
N GLU A 27 3.86 -9.15 23.18
CA GLU A 27 2.48 -9.59 23.39
C GLU A 27 1.49 -8.52 22.88
N ALA A 28 1.74 -7.25 23.15
CA ALA A 28 0.92 -6.14 22.67
C ALA A 28 0.94 -6.02 21.14
N GLN A 29 2.10 -6.22 20.49
CA GLN A 29 2.21 -6.23 19.02
C GLN A 29 1.46 -7.42 18.40
N GLU A 30 1.54 -8.60 19.00
CA GLU A 30 0.81 -9.80 18.55
C GLU A 30 -0.72 -9.61 18.71
N LEU A 31 -1.15 -9.04 19.84
CA LEU A 31 -2.56 -8.68 20.04
C LEU A 31 -3.05 -7.65 19.01
N ALA A 32 -2.26 -6.62 18.75
CA ALA A 32 -2.57 -5.62 17.74
C ALA A 32 -2.64 -6.27 16.33
N ALA A 33 -1.69 -7.14 15.99
CA ALA A 33 -1.71 -7.87 14.71
C ALA A 33 -3.00 -8.68 14.55
N THR A 34 -3.42 -9.41 15.57
CA THR A 34 -4.68 -10.18 15.57
C THR A 34 -5.88 -9.25 15.43
N THR A 35 -5.91 -8.15 16.19
CA THR A 35 -7.03 -7.21 16.24
C THR A 35 -7.23 -6.50 14.90
N PHE A 36 -6.16 -6.00 14.31
CA PHE A 36 -6.19 -5.31 13.01
C PHE A 36 -6.18 -6.27 11.82
N GLY A 37 -5.79 -7.52 12.02
CA GLY A 37 -5.77 -8.54 10.99
C GLY A 37 -4.52 -8.49 10.11
N SER A 38 -3.40 -7.98 10.63
CA SER A 38 -2.09 -8.03 9.98
C SER A 38 -1.36 -9.33 10.30
N GLN A 39 -0.31 -9.66 9.54
CA GLN A 39 0.60 -10.75 9.89
C GLN A 39 1.53 -10.35 11.03
N ARG A 40 1.95 -9.09 11.04
CA ARG A 40 2.80 -8.49 12.08
C ARG A 40 2.41 -7.04 12.29
N THR A 41 2.61 -6.57 13.50
CA THR A 41 2.48 -5.15 13.85
C THR A 41 3.76 -4.71 14.53
N TYR A 42 4.26 -3.55 14.13
CA TYR A 42 5.43 -2.92 14.74
C TYR A 42 5.01 -1.59 15.35
N PHE A 43 5.27 -1.44 16.64
CA PHE A 43 5.05 -0.15 17.29
C PHE A 43 6.20 0.79 16.98
N VAL A 44 5.87 2.04 16.74
CA VAL A 44 6.85 3.10 16.51
C VAL A 44 6.56 4.30 17.41
N THR A 45 7.61 4.99 17.83
CA THR A 45 7.50 6.29 18.48
C THR A 45 7.44 7.39 17.41
N ASN A 46 7.00 8.58 17.79
CA ASN A 46 6.86 9.76 16.90
C ASN A 46 5.83 9.60 15.75
N GLY A 47 4.83 8.74 15.96
CA GLY A 47 3.65 8.63 15.09
C GLY A 47 3.92 8.06 13.70
N THR A 48 2.90 8.13 12.84
CA THR A 48 2.92 7.61 11.47
C THR A 48 4.05 8.19 10.62
N SER A 49 4.47 9.43 10.88
CA SER A 49 5.59 10.04 10.16
C SER A 49 6.90 9.25 10.28
N THR A 50 7.15 8.64 11.43
CA THR A 50 8.30 7.74 11.60
C THR A 50 8.05 6.39 10.95
N ALA A 51 6.85 5.83 11.11
CA ALA A 51 6.47 4.57 10.45
C ALA A 51 6.67 4.65 8.92
N ASN A 52 6.21 5.72 8.30
CA ASN A 52 6.37 5.96 6.86
C ASN A 52 7.85 5.95 6.43
N LYS A 53 8.71 6.65 7.18
CA LYS A 53 10.15 6.67 6.89
C LYS A 53 10.80 5.29 7.05
N ILE A 54 10.45 4.58 8.11
CA ILE A 54 11.00 3.22 8.38
C ILE A 54 10.63 2.27 7.24
N VAL A 55 9.35 2.23 6.87
CA VAL A 55 8.87 1.31 5.82
C VAL A 55 9.52 1.62 4.48
N VAL A 56 9.60 2.90 4.10
CA VAL A 56 10.24 3.29 2.84
C VAL A 56 11.71 2.90 2.83
N GLN A 57 12.47 3.22 3.88
CA GLN A 57 13.90 2.89 3.95
C GLN A 57 14.17 1.37 4.04
N ALA A 58 13.23 0.60 4.61
CA ALA A 58 13.37 -0.85 4.70
C ALA A 58 13.13 -1.57 3.36
N LEU A 59 12.31 -0.99 2.48
CA LEU A 59 11.82 -1.66 1.27
C LEU A 59 12.33 -1.06 -0.04
N VAL A 60 12.81 0.18 -0.02
CA VAL A 60 13.24 0.92 -1.20
C VAL A 60 14.75 1.14 -1.16
N GLN A 61 15.41 0.92 -2.31
CA GLN A 61 16.84 1.10 -2.48
C GLN A 61 17.13 2.31 -3.38
N PRO A 62 18.35 2.87 -3.33
CA PRO A 62 18.75 3.94 -4.25
C PRO A 62 18.52 3.55 -5.71
N GLY A 63 17.79 4.40 -6.43
CA GLY A 63 17.45 4.19 -7.83
C GLY A 63 16.18 3.40 -8.09
N ASP A 64 15.54 2.82 -7.08
CA ASP A 64 14.18 2.28 -7.23
C ASP A 64 13.19 3.41 -7.55
N ILE A 65 12.19 3.10 -8.38
CA ILE A 65 11.13 4.05 -8.72
C ILE A 65 9.94 3.82 -7.80
N VAL A 66 9.47 4.90 -7.18
CA VAL A 66 8.26 4.89 -6.35
C VAL A 66 7.22 5.82 -6.96
N LEU A 67 6.03 5.28 -7.23
CA LEU A 67 4.87 6.07 -7.62
C LEU A 67 4.21 6.59 -6.34
N VAL A 68 4.00 7.89 -6.25
CA VAL A 68 3.48 8.53 -5.04
C VAL A 68 2.47 9.62 -5.38
N ASP A 69 1.37 9.66 -4.62
CA ASP A 69 0.43 10.78 -4.67
C ASP A 69 1.16 12.09 -4.32
N ARG A 70 1.09 13.07 -5.21
CA ARG A 70 1.68 14.39 -4.94
C ARG A 70 1.13 15.05 -3.67
N ASN A 71 -0.11 14.75 -3.31
CA ASN A 71 -0.80 15.29 -2.14
C ASN A 71 -0.61 14.43 -0.87
N CYS A 72 0.40 13.55 -0.83
CA CYS A 72 0.70 12.75 0.34
C CYS A 72 1.34 13.57 1.46
N HIS A 73 1.36 13.00 2.67
CA HIS A 73 2.00 13.64 3.82
C HIS A 73 3.51 13.81 3.60
N GLN A 74 4.08 14.94 4.03
CA GLN A 74 5.50 15.29 3.84
C GLN A 74 6.49 14.22 4.32
N SER A 75 6.12 13.38 5.30
CA SER A 75 6.98 12.31 5.80
C SER A 75 7.35 11.27 4.72
N HIS A 76 6.49 11.09 3.73
CA HIS A 76 6.77 10.22 2.59
C HIS A 76 7.90 10.78 1.73
N HIS A 77 7.84 12.07 1.41
CA HIS A 77 8.91 12.72 0.64
C HIS A 77 10.26 12.63 1.35
N TYR A 78 10.28 12.85 2.67
CA TYR A 78 11.50 12.70 3.46
C TYR A 78 12.01 11.26 3.49
N GLY A 79 11.10 10.29 3.62
CA GLY A 79 11.46 8.86 3.56
C GLY A 79 12.06 8.47 2.21
N LEU A 80 11.44 8.91 1.12
CA LEU A 80 11.91 8.65 -0.25
C LEU A 80 13.26 9.31 -0.54
N MET A 81 13.46 10.55 -0.07
CA MET A 81 14.73 11.25 -0.19
C MET A 81 15.86 10.51 0.56
N LEU A 82 15.60 10.08 1.79
CA LEU A 82 16.56 9.33 2.61
C LEU A 82 16.90 7.95 2.01
N ALA A 83 15.94 7.32 1.33
CA ALA A 83 16.15 6.04 0.64
C ALA A 83 16.86 6.20 -0.72
N GLY A 84 17.06 7.41 -1.21
CA GLY A 84 17.61 7.66 -2.55
C GLY A 84 16.70 7.21 -3.69
N ALA A 85 15.39 7.21 -3.46
CA ALA A 85 14.38 6.78 -4.42
C ALA A 85 14.24 7.76 -5.59
N MET A 86 13.89 7.23 -6.75
CA MET A 86 13.40 7.99 -7.89
C MET A 86 11.89 8.14 -7.77
N VAL A 87 11.39 9.36 -7.75
CA VAL A 87 9.96 9.62 -7.52
C VAL A 87 9.24 9.87 -8.84
N THR A 88 8.12 9.18 -9.03
CA THR A 88 7.13 9.49 -10.08
C THR A 88 5.87 9.98 -9.38
N TYR A 89 5.56 11.27 -9.52
CA TYR A 89 4.36 11.84 -8.93
C TYR A 89 3.11 11.46 -9.72
N LEU A 90 2.09 11.12 -8.96
CA LEU A 90 0.74 10.88 -9.46
C LEU A 90 -0.13 12.10 -9.20
N GLU A 91 -0.86 12.54 -10.20
CA GLU A 91 -1.73 13.70 -10.08
C GLU A 91 -3.12 13.29 -9.61
N ALA A 92 -3.54 13.88 -8.51
CA ALA A 92 -4.89 13.69 -7.98
C ALA A 92 -5.92 14.44 -8.85
N TYR A 93 -7.14 13.94 -8.89
CA TYR A 93 -8.24 14.60 -9.61
C TYR A 93 -8.62 15.90 -8.90
N PRO A 94 -8.64 17.05 -9.59
CA PRO A 94 -9.01 18.31 -8.96
C PRO A 94 -10.54 18.39 -8.77
N LEU A 95 -10.97 18.65 -7.55
CA LEU A 95 -12.36 18.93 -7.19
C LEU A 95 -12.55 20.45 -7.07
N ASN A 96 -12.46 21.15 -8.18
CA ASN A 96 -12.42 22.61 -8.26
C ASN A 96 -13.62 23.29 -7.56
N HIS A 97 -14.78 22.65 -7.61
CA HIS A 97 -15.99 23.18 -6.97
C HIS A 97 -15.87 23.27 -5.43
N TYR A 98 -15.05 22.40 -4.85
CA TYR A 98 -14.80 22.35 -3.41
C TYR A 98 -13.42 22.90 -3.02
N SER A 99 -12.64 23.41 -3.97
CA SER A 99 -11.27 23.88 -3.75
C SER A 99 -10.37 22.82 -3.09
N MET A 100 -10.52 21.57 -3.48
CA MET A 100 -9.78 20.45 -2.90
C MET A 100 -9.33 19.46 -3.99
N TYR A 101 -8.44 18.55 -3.61
CA TYR A 101 -8.05 17.41 -4.45
C TYR A 101 -8.86 16.17 -4.09
N GLY A 102 -9.22 15.39 -5.11
CA GLY A 102 -9.80 14.06 -4.94
C GLY A 102 -8.73 12.97 -4.82
N ALA A 103 -9.12 11.75 -5.13
CA ALA A 103 -8.16 10.65 -5.25
C ALA A 103 -7.33 10.74 -6.54
N VAL A 104 -6.19 10.05 -6.55
CA VAL A 104 -5.50 9.74 -7.81
C VAL A 104 -6.35 8.74 -8.60
N PRO A 105 -6.77 9.07 -9.83
CA PRO A 105 -7.53 8.12 -10.64
C PRO A 105 -6.72 6.85 -10.93
N LEU A 106 -7.37 5.69 -10.89
CA LEU A 106 -6.71 4.42 -11.23
C LEU A 106 -6.14 4.43 -12.66
N THR A 107 -6.81 5.11 -13.59
CA THR A 107 -6.31 5.32 -14.95
C THR A 107 -4.99 6.09 -14.98
N GLU A 108 -4.79 7.04 -14.08
CA GLU A 108 -3.52 7.76 -13.95
C GLU A 108 -2.40 6.84 -13.44
N ILE A 109 -2.69 6.03 -12.41
CA ILE A 109 -1.72 5.04 -11.89
C ILE A 109 -1.30 4.07 -13.00
N LYS A 110 -2.28 3.52 -13.72
CA LYS A 110 -2.03 2.61 -14.86
C LYS A 110 -1.22 3.29 -15.96
N ARG A 111 -1.56 4.54 -16.32
CA ARG A 111 -0.84 5.32 -17.33
C ARG A 111 0.63 5.47 -16.99
N GLN A 112 0.95 5.78 -15.73
CA GLN A 112 2.34 5.91 -15.28
C GLN A 112 3.08 4.57 -15.31
N LEU A 113 2.45 3.47 -14.89
CA LEU A 113 3.04 2.12 -14.99
C LEU A 113 3.33 1.72 -16.44
N LEU A 114 2.37 1.96 -17.34
CA LEU A 114 2.51 1.67 -18.77
C LEU A 114 3.56 2.57 -19.44
N ALA A 115 3.63 3.85 -19.06
CA ALA A 115 4.68 4.75 -19.55
C ALA A 115 6.08 4.29 -19.11
N LEU A 116 6.23 3.83 -17.86
CA LEU A 116 7.48 3.28 -17.35
C LEU A 116 7.82 1.94 -18.02
N ARG A 117 6.83 1.13 -18.37
CA ARG A 117 7.01 -0.09 -19.16
C ARG A 117 7.58 0.25 -20.54
N ARG A 118 6.96 1.17 -21.27
CA ARG A 118 7.46 1.64 -22.59
C ARG A 118 8.86 2.21 -22.53
N ALA A 119 9.22 2.86 -21.43
CA ALA A 119 10.55 3.39 -21.21
C ALA A 119 11.59 2.32 -20.79
N GLY A 120 11.20 1.04 -20.68
CA GLY A 120 12.09 -0.05 -20.22
C GLY A 120 12.49 0.10 -18.73
N LYS A 121 11.67 0.78 -17.92
CA LYS A 121 11.95 1.09 -16.52
C LYS A 121 11.01 0.40 -15.53
N LEU A 122 10.09 -0.45 -16.01
CA LEU A 122 9.09 -1.09 -15.17
C LEU A 122 9.73 -1.97 -14.07
N ASP A 123 10.84 -2.64 -14.37
CA ASP A 123 11.55 -3.49 -13.40
C ASP A 123 12.08 -2.70 -12.20
N ARG A 124 12.36 -1.41 -12.39
CA ARG A 124 12.79 -0.53 -11.32
C ARG A 124 11.65 0.01 -10.46
N VAL A 125 10.41 -0.17 -10.90
CA VAL A 125 9.23 0.25 -10.13
C VAL A 125 9.08 -0.67 -8.94
N LYS A 126 9.27 -0.13 -7.75
CA LYS A 126 9.27 -0.89 -6.50
C LYS A 126 7.98 -0.77 -5.73
N MET A 127 7.43 0.44 -5.65
CA MET A 127 6.35 0.73 -4.72
C MET A 127 5.34 1.72 -5.30
N LEU A 128 4.06 1.48 -4.98
CA LEU A 128 2.98 2.45 -5.10
C LEU A 128 2.58 2.91 -3.70
N LEU A 129 2.65 4.20 -3.45
CA LEU A 129 2.38 4.83 -2.17
C LEU A 129 1.18 5.77 -2.29
N LEU A 130 0.12 5.48 -1.55
CA LEU A 130 -1.13 6.25 -1.56
C LEU A 130 -1.64 6.44 -0.12
N THR A 131 -2.31 7.57 0.11
CA THR A 131 -3.00 7.85 1.38
C THR A 131 -4.45 7.38 1.29
N ASN A 132 -4.80 6.34 2.04
CA ASN A 132 -6.16 5.80 2.09
C ASN A 132 -6.89 6.34 3.32
N CYS A 133 -7.92 7.07 3.09
CA CYS A 133 -8.52 8.14 3.84
C CYS A 133 -7.59 9.35 3.95
N THR A 134 -7.67 10.22 2.94
CA THR A 134 -6.97 11.51 2.97
C THR A 134 -7.53 12.39 4.10
N PHE A 135 -6.87 13.52 4.36
CA PHE A 135 -7.36 14.50 5.33
C PHE A 135 -8.80 14.97 5.01
N ASP A 136 -9.15 15.05 3.73
CA ASP A 136 -10.48 15.44 3.26
C ASP A 136 -11.48 14.27 3.25
N GLY A 137 -11.10 13.09 3.73
CA GLY A 137 -11.98 11.92 3.83
C GLY A 137 -12.11 11.11 2.55
N ILE A 138 -11.23 11.30 1.57
CA ILE A 138 -11.23 10.52 0.32
C ILE A 138 -10.72 9.11 0.60
N VAL A 139 -11.50 8.11 0.17
CA VAL A 139 -11.20 6.68 0.36
C VAL A 139 -11.15 5.97 -0.99
N TYR A 140 -10.12 5.16 -1.19
CA TYR A 140 -9.93 4.37 -2.41
C TYR A 140 -10.77 3.07 -2.43
N ASP A 141 -11.02 2.57 -3.64
CA ASP A 141 -11.28 1.13 -3.84
C ASP A 141 -9.93 0.39 -3.89
N VAL A 142 -9.39 0.15 -2.69
CA VAL A 142 -8.06 -0.42 -2.50
C VAL A 142 -7.89 -1.76 -3.20
N GLY A 143 -8.92 -2.62 -3.14
CA GLY A 143 -8.90 -3.94 -3.77
C GLY A 143 -8.73 -3.83 -5.29
N ARG A 144 -9.49 -2.94 -5.92
CA ARG A 144 -9.42 -2.72 -7.36
C ARG A 144 -8.08 -2.09 -7.78
N VAL A 145 -7.57 -1.12 -7.01
CA VAL A 145 -6.27 -0.52 -7.29
C VAL A 145 -5.17 -1.59 -7.26
N MET A 146 -5.15 -2.44 -6.23
CA MET A 146 -4.17 -3.53 -6.14
C MET A 146 -4.34 -4.56 -7.25
N GLU A 147 -5.59 -4.98 -7.55
CA GLU A 147 -5.89 -5.96 -8.60
C GLU A 147 -5.31 -5.52 -9.96
N GLU A 148 -5.68 -4.31 -10.41
CA GLU A 148 -5.30 -3.85 -11.74
C GLU A 148 -3.82 -3.45 -11.85
N CYS A 149 -3.22 -2.93 -10.77
CA CYS A 149 -1.78 -2.64 -10.76
C CYS A 149 -0.93 -3.92 -10.79
N LEU A 150 -1.32 -4.97 -10.07
CA LEU A 150 -0.64 -6.26 -10.07
C LEU A 150 -0.73 -6.98 -11.42
N ALA A 151 -1.77 -6.71 -12.22
CA ALA A 151 -1.85 -7.22 -13.58
C ALA A 151 -0.73 -6.65 -14.47
N ILE A 152 -0.32 -5.40 -14.24
CA ILE A 152 0.75 -4.73 -15.01
C ILE A 152 2.13 -4.99 -14.40
N LYS A 153 2.24 -4.95 -13.06
CA LYS A 153 3.48 -5.13 -12.30
C LYS A 153 3.24 -6.12 -11.15
N PRO A 154 3.45 -7.42 -11.39
CA PRO A 154 3.08 -8.49 -10.46
C PRO A 154 3.79 -8.47 -9.10
N ASP A 155 4.96 -7.86 -9.00
CA ASP A 155 5.79 -7.75 -7.79
C ASP A 155 5.73 -6.35 -7.16
N LEU A 156 4.76 -5.51 -7.55
CA LEU A 156 4.57 -4.17 -6.99
C LEU A 156 4.25 -4.25 -5.49
N ILE A 157 4.95 -3.46 -4.71
CA ILE A 157 4.69 -3.27 -3.28
C ILE A 157 3.70 -2.12 -3.11
N PHE A 158 2.72 -2.30 -2.23
CA PHE A 158 1.76 -1.26 -1.88
C PHE A 158 2.04 -0.75 -0.47
N LEU A 159 2.23 0.55 -0.35
CA LEU A 159 2.24 1.26 0.93
C LEU A 159 0.97 2.12 1.02
N TRP A 160 0.07 1.75 1.93
CA TRP A 160 -1.15 2.48 2.20
C TRP A 160 -0.99 3.25 3.51
N ASP A 161 -0.94 4.57 3.41
CA ASP A 161 -1.00 5.41 4.62
C ASP A 161 -2.45 5.50 5.09
N GLU A 162 -2.75 4.80 6.17
CA GLU A 162 -4.07 4.74 6.81
C GLU A 162 -4.07 5.45 8.18
N ALA A 163 -3.22 6.48 8.36
CA ALA A 163 -3.11 7.24 9.61
C ALA A 163 -4.45 7.74 10.14
N TRP A 164 -5.35 8.12 9.24
CA TRP A 164 -6.69 8.63 9.57
C TRP A 164 -7.79 7.56 9.48
N PHE A 165 -7.46 6.29 9.17
CA PHE A 165 -8.44 5.27 8.81
C PHE A 165 -8.45 4.04 9.73
N ALA A 166 -7.74 4.07 10.84
CA ALA A 166 -7.64 2.93 11.77
C ALA A 166 -9.02 2.48 12.32
N PHE A 167 -9.95 3.40 12.57
CA PHE A 167 -11.31 3.11 13.03
C PHE A 167 -12.10 2.24 12.04
N ALA A 168 -11.81 2.34 10.76
CA ALA A 168 -12.52 1.63 9.70
C ALA A 168 -12.44 0.11 9.86
N ARG A 169 -11.38 -0.40 10.49
CA ARG A 169 -11.25 -1.82 10.82
C ARG A 169 -12.44 -2.36 11.61
N PHE A 170 -12.99 -1.55 12.51
CA PHE A 170 -14.05 -1.92 13.43
C PHE A 170 -15.45 -1.60 12.91
N HIS A 171 -15.55 -0.86 11.81
CA HIS A 171 -16.83 -0.50 11.22
C HIS A 171 -17.17 -1.39 10.01
N PRO A 172 -18.34 -2.07 9.97
CA PRO A 172 -18.65 -3.08 8.96
C PRO A 172 -18.67 -2.54 7.54
N VAL A 173 -19.13 -1.30 7.32
CA VAL A 173 -19.21 -0.66 6.00
C VAL A 173 -17.82 -0.22 5.51
N SER A 174 -16.97 0.30 6.41
CA SER A 174 -15.66 0.84 6.04
C SER A 174 -14.56 -0.24 5.99
N ARG A 175 -14.71 -1.31 6.77
CA ARG A 175 -13.71 -2.40 6.86
C ARG A 175 -13.26 -2.97 5.52
N PRO A 176 -14.14 -3.24 4.54
CA PRO A 176 -13.72 -3.76 3.23
C PRO A 176 -12.78 -2.84 2.46
N ARG A 177 -12.74 -1.55 2.80
CA ARG A 177 -11.90 -0.55 2.14
C ARG A 177 -10.55 -0.33 2.83
N THR A 178 -10.32 -0.97 3.99
CA THR A 178 -8.98 -0.95 4.62
C THR A 178 -8.00 -1.79 3.81
N ALA A 179 -6.76 -1.36 3.72
CA ALA A 179 -5.75 -1.97 2.86
C ALA A 179 -5.51 -3.45 3.21
N MET A 180 -5.32 -3.77 4.48
CA MET A 180 -5.10 -5.16 4.92
C MET A 180 -6.31 -6.07 4.64
N ARG A 181 -7.54 -5.59 4.84
CA ARG A 181 -8.74 -6.38 4.54
C ARG A 181 -8.91 -6.58 3.05
N ALA A 182 -8.73 -5.54 2.26
CA ALA A 182 -8.81 -5.59 0.81
C ALA A 182 -7.75 -6.54 0.22
N ALA A 183 -6.50 -6.45 0.69
CA ALA A 183 -5.42 -7.35 0.25
C ALA A 183 -5.71 -8.82 0.56
N ARG A 184 -6.21 -9.11 1.77
CA ARG A 184 -6.60 -10.49 2.14
C ARG A 184 -7.74 -11.00 1.25
N THR A 185 -8.78 -10.21 1.07
CA THR A 185 -9.92 -10.56 0.22
C THR A 185 -9.47 -10.80 -1.22
N LEU A 186 -8.65 -9.91 -1.77
CA LEU A 186 -8.11 -10.09 -3.12
C LEU A 186 -7.25 -11.35 -3.23
N ALA A 187 -6.37 -11.62 -2.24
CA ALA A 187 -5.58 -12.85 -2.22
C ALA A 187 -6.41 -14.13 -2.15
N GLU A 188 -7.55 -14.10 -1.50
CA GLU A 188 -8.52 -15.19 -1.49
C GLU A 188 -9.23 -15.32 -2.84
N GLN A 189 -9.71 -14.22 -3.41
CA GLN A 189 -10.41 -14.18 -4.70
C GLN A 189 -9.52 -14.67 -5.86
N LEU A 190 -8.25 -14.31 -5.90
CA LEU A 190 -7.32 -14.74 -6.95
C LEU A 190 -7.07 -16.25 -6.97
N ARG A 191 -7.48 -16.99 -5.96
CA ARG A 191 -7.38 -18.46 -5.90
C ARG A 191 -8.62 -19.16 -6.43
N LEU A 192 -9.71 -18.45 -6.55
CA LEU A 192 -10.97 -19.01 -7.00
C LEU A 192 -10.91 -19.33 -8.50
N PRO A 193 -11.61 -20.38 -8.96
CA PRO A 193 -11.67 -20.74 -10.38
C PRO A 193 -12.13 -19.58 -11.27
N GLU A 194 -13.05 -18.76 -10.78
CA GLU A 194 -13.61 -17.62 -11.52
C GLU A 194 -12.55 -16.56 -11.85
N SER A 195 -11.60 -16.32 -10.95
CA SER A 195 -10.48 -15.43 -11.21
C SER A 195 -9.56 -15.98 -12.28
N ARG A 196 -9.34 -17.30 -12.28
CA ARG A 196 -8.58 -17.95 -13.32
C ARG A 196 -9.25 -17.82 -14.68
N GLN A 197 -10.56 -18.09 -14.74
CA GLN A 197 -11.33 -17.96 -15.99
C GLN A 197 -11.25 -16.53 -16.54
N ARG A 198 -11.39 -15.50 -15.66
CA ARG A 198 -11.25 -14.10 -16.07
C ARG A 198 -9.85 -13.79 -16.62
N TYR A 199 -8.81 -14.33 -15.98
CA TYR A 199 -7.44 -14.15 -16.42
C TYR A 199 -7.19 -14.83 -17.76
N ASP A 200 -7.62 -16.10 -17.92
CA ASP A 200 -7.45 -16.88 -19.14
C ASP A 200 -8.19 -16.22 -20.33
N ALA A 201 -9.42 -15.74 -20.11
CA ALA A 201 -10.18 -14.97 -21.10
C ALA A 201 -9.50 -13.64 -21.48
N GLN A 202 -8.92 -12.94 -20.50
CA GLN A 202 -8.14 -11.73 -20.75
C GLN A 202 -6.91 -12.02 -21.62
N VAL A 203 -6.18 -13.12 -21.35
CA VAL A 203 -5.01 -13.52 -22.13
C VAL A 203 -5.41 -13.95 -23.54
N GLU A 204 -6.53 -14.65 -23.70
CA GLU A 204 -7.06 -15.06 -25.01
C GLU A 204 -7.41 -13.83 -25.87
N GLU A 205 -8.00 -12.80 -25.27
CA GLU A 205 -8.47 -11.61 -26.00
C GLU A 205 -7.34 -10.59 -26.26
N LEU A 206 -6.47 -10.34 -25.28
CA LEU A 206 -5.46 -9.28 -25.34
C LEU A 206 -4.06 -9.80 -25.67
N GLY A 207 -3.84 -11.10 -25.59
CA GLY A 207 -2.50 -11.67 -25.54
C GLY A 207 -1.81 -11.41 -24.19
N ALA A 208 -0.50 -11.49 -24.18
CA ALA A 208 0.27 -11.11 -22.98
C ALA A 208 0.13 -9.62 -22.73
N ILE A 209 -0.07 -9.21 -21.47
CA ILE A 209 -0.19 -7.78 -21.09
C ILE A 209 1.02 -6.98 -21.58
N ASP A 210 2.21 -7.57 -21.63
CA ASP A 210 3.42 -6.89 -22.09
C ASP A 210 3.37 -6.55 -23.60
N ALA A 211 2.56 -7.24 -24.38
CA ALA A 211 2.41 -7.02 -25.82
C ALA A 211 1.11 -6.27 -26.17
N ALA A 212 0.21 -6.08 -25.21
CA ALA A 212 -1.08 -5.46 -25.46
C ALA A 212 -0.97 -3.93 -25.59
N ASP A 213 -1.93 -3.34 -26.33
CA ASP A 213 -2.04 -1.90 -26.51
C ASP A 213 -2.33 -1.21 -25.18
N ASP A 214 -1.56 -0.17 -24.87
CA ASP A 214 -1.69 0.59 -23.64
C ASP A 214 -3.07 1.29 -23.50
N GLU A 215 -3.67 1.77 -24.57
CA GLU A 215 -4.99 2.42 -24.52
C GLU A 215 -6.07 1.41 -24.12
N VAL A 216 -5.99 0.21 -24.64
CA VAL A 216 -6.88 -0.91 -24.25
C VAL A 216 -6.69 -1.25 -22.78
N LEU A 217 -5.45 -1.38 -22.33
CA LEU A 217 -5.12 -1.68 -20.92
C LEU A 217 -5.59 -0.58 -19.96
N LEU A 218 -5.51 0.69 -20.36
CA LEU A 218 -5.99 1.81 -19.55
C LEU A 218 -7.50 1.75 -19.28
N MET A 219 -8.27 1.41 -20.30
CA MET A 219 -9.74 1.47 -20.22
C MET A 219 -10.39 0.21 -19.65
N ARG A 220 -9.68 -0.93 -19.64
CA ARG A 220 -10.19 -2.21 -19.16
C ARG A 220 -9.91 -2.45 -17.69
N ARG A 221 -10.79 -3.21 -17.05
CA ARG A 221 -10.49 -3.85 -15.77
C ARG A 221 -9.54 -5.02 -16.01
N LEU A 222 -8.38 -5.00 -15.37
CA LEU A 222 -7.36 -6.01 -15.52
C LEU A 222 -7.39 -7.00 -14.35
N THR A 223 -7.13 -8.28 -14.67
CA THR A 223 -7.04 -9.36 -13.69
C THR A 223 -5.60 -9.87 -13.66
N PRO A 224 -4.92 -9.90 -12.50
CA PRO A 224 -3.56 -10.42 -12.39
C PRO A 224 -3.53 -11.95 -12.36
N ASP A 225 -2.35 -12.53 -12.65
CA ASP A 225 -2.10 -13.95 -12.47
C ASP A 225 -2.31 -14.37 -11.00
N ARG A 226 -2.82 -15.59 -10.79
CA ARG A 226 -3.06 -16.14 -9.44
C ARG A 226 -1.82 -16.15 -8.53
N ARG A 227 -0.61 -16.16 -9.11
CA ARG A 227 0.65 -16.10 -8.35
C ARG A 227 0.76 -14.83 -7.50
N CYS A 228 0.13 -13.74 -7.91
CA CYS A 228 0.05 -12.51 -7.13
C CYS A 228 -0.64 -12.70 -5.77
N SER A 229 -1.47 -13.75 -5.62
CA SER A 229 -2.09 -14.09 -4.33
C SER A 229 -1.08 -14.40 -3.22
N MET A 230 0.08 -14.98 -3.58
CA MET A 230 1.14 -15.27 -2.62
C MET A 230 1.87 -14.00 -2.18
N GLN A 231 2.06 -13.07 -3.10
CA GLN A 231 2.70 -11.79 -2.81
C GLN A 231 1.84 -10.92 -1.88
N LEU A 232 0.54 -10.82 -2.16
CA LEU A 232 -0.40 -10.11 -1.28
C LEU A 232 -0.43 -10.69 0.14
N ARG A 233 -0.27 -12.00 0.30
CA ARG A 233 -0.19 -12.63 1.63
C ARG A 233 1.10 -12.32 2.38
N ARG A 234 2.19 -12.06 1.68
CA ARG A 234 3.47 -11.68 2.31
C ARG A 234 3.50 -10.21 2.73
N ALA A 235 2.67 -9.39 2.11
CA ALA A 235 2.59 -7.95 2.32
C ALA A 235 1.57 -7.53 3.40
N VAL A 236 0.75 -8.46 3.90
CA VAL A 236 -0.31 -8.19 4.91
C VAL A 236 0.15 -8.54 6.31
#